data_861963503e0e71419e43ed3208c69955
#
_entry.id   861963503e0e71419e43ed3208c69955
#
_cell.length_a   1.000
_cell.length_b   1.000
_cell.length_c   1.000
_cell.angle_alpha   90.00
_cell.angle_beta   90.00
_cell.angle_gamma   90.00
#
_symmetry.space_group_name_H-M   'P 1'
#
loop_
_entity.id
_entity.type
_entity.pdbx_description
1 polymer ?
#
loop_
_entity_poly.entity_id
_entity_poly.type
_entity_poly.pdbx_seq_one_letter_code
_entity_poly.pdbx_strand_id
1 'polypeptide(L)'
;MAGDLREDEPRGFHNGHDPARLPVSINSHTYVADTSQQASDEYYPTYAAMMNRIGRERGWSPMGRSQFEMGRSPHGALLVGSPEEVVQKILFEHELFGHKRFMAQISVGTLPHEKVLRAIELFGTEVAPTVRKEIERRSTSSAGGPAAS
;
A
#
# COMPACT_ATOMS: atom_id res chain seq x y z
N MET A 1 44.00 -20.58 -5.22
CA MET A 1 42.86 -20.26 -6.13
C MET A 1 41.84 -19.47 -5.35
N ALA A 2 41.88 -18.18 -5.45
CA ALA A 2 40.84 -17.30 -4.88
C ALA A 2 39.72 -17.24 -5.89
N GLY A 3 38.60 -17.87 -5.55
CA GLY A 3 37.35 -17.72 -6.31
C GLY A 3 36.80 -16.32 -6.14
N ASP A 4 36.72 -15.60 -7.24
CA ASP A 4 36.10 -14.29 -7.37
C ASP A 4 34.58 -14.45 -7.07
N LEU A 5 34.22 -14.20 -5.82
CA LEU A 5 32.83 -14.02 -5.42
C LEU A 5 32.39 -12.63 -5.91
N ARG A 6 32.09 -12.55 -7.20
CA ARG A 6 31.30 -11.40 -7.70
C ARG A 6 29.94 -11.50 -7.06
N GLU A 7 29.72 -10.64 -6.10
CA GLU A 7 28.41 -10.38 -5.55
C GLU A 7 27.43 -10.16 -6.70
N ASP A 8 26.30 -10.88 -6.69
CA ASP A 8 25.23 -10.72 -7.67
C ASP A 8 24.71 -9.28 -7.61
N GLU A 9 25.25 -8.42 -8.46
CA GLU A 9 24.67 -7.08 -8.65
C GLU A 9 23.22 -7.23 -9.16
N PRO A 10 22.27 -6.51 -8.58
CA PRO A 10 20.89 -6.60 -9.00
C PRO A 10 20.77 -6.26 -10.50
N ARG A 11 20.18 -7.17 -11.25
CA ARG A 11 20.07 -7.14 -12.74
C ARG A 11 19.49 -5.85 -13.35
N GLY A 12 19.01 -4.89 -12.53
CA GLY A 12 18.51 -3.60 -12.97
C GLY A 12 19.59 -2.60 -13.45
N PHE A 13 20.88 -2.86 -13.17
CA PHE A 13 21.97 -1.94 -13.51
C PHE A 13 22.47 -2.05 -14.96
N HIS A 14 22.09 -3.11 -15.68
CA HIS A 14 22.66 -3.36 -17.02
C HIS A 14 22.08 -2.48 -18.14
N ASN A 15 21.02 -1.72 -17.89
CA ASN A 15 20.34 -0.90 -18.90
C ASN A 15 20.68 0.60 -18.84
N GLY A 16 21.72 0.98 -18.10
CA GLY A 16 22.20 2.38 -18.04
C GLY A 16 21.29 3.35 -17.26
N HIS A 17 20.29 2.84 -16.53
CA HIS A 17 19.43 3.65 -15.69
C HIS A 17 19.94 3.64 -14.25
N ASP A 18 20.04 4.83 -13.65
CA ASP A 18 20.32 5.00 -12.23
C ASP A 18 19.04 4.65 -11.42
N PRO A 19 19.06 3.56 -10.61
CA PRO A 19 17.88 3.14 -9.83
C PRO A 19 17.40 4.21 -8.85
N ALA A 20 18.29 5.05 -8.34
CA ALA A 20 17.93 6.14 -7.42
C ALA A 20 17.08 7.23 -8.10
N ARG A 21 17.10 7.30 -9.42
CA ARG A 21 16.34 8.25 -10.25
C ARG A 21 15.04 7.68 -10.80
N LEU A 22 14.81 6.38 -10.66
CA LEU A 22 13.58 5.75 -11.15
C LEU A 22 12.44 5.98 -10.15
N PRO A 23 11.31 6.56 -10.59
CA PRO A 23 10.17 6.74 -9.70
C PRO A 23 9.49 5.39 -9.42
N VAL A 24 9.40 5.03 -8.16
CA VAL A 24 8.67 3.84 -7.71
C VAL A 24 7.19 4.19 -7.55
N SER A 25 6.31 3.32 -8.03
CA SER A 25 4.86 3.41 -7.83
C SER A 25 4.38 2.16 -7.11
N ILE A 26 3.50 2.34 -6.13
CA ILE A 26 2.82 1.24 -5.43
C ILE A 26 1.36 1.21 -5.86
N ASN A 27 0.83 0.01 -6.12
CA ASN A 27 -0.58 -0.25 -6.34
C ASN A 27 -1.06 -1.25 -5.30
N SER A 28 -2.08 -0.89 -4.53
CA SER A 28 -2.62 -1.74 -3.47
C SER A 28 -4.13 -1.75 -3.46
N HIS A 29 -4.71 -2.89 -3.10
CA HIS A 29 -6.13 -2.96 -2.74
C HIS A 29 -6.39 -2.07 -1.54
N THR A 30 -7.25 -1.08 -1.72
CA THR A 30 -7.51 -0.02 -0.74
C THR A 30 -9.01 0.13 -0.53
N TYR A 31 -9.44 0.19 0.72
CA TYR A 31 -10.81 0.52 1.05
C TYR A 31 -10.85 1.33 2.34
N VAL A 32 -11.50 2.49 2.28
CA VAL A 32 -11.61 3.40 3.41
C VAL A 32 -13.07 3.52 3.81
N ALA A 33 -13.37 3.33 5.08
CA ALA A 33 -14.68 3.60 5.67
C ALA A 33 -14.52 4.48 6.92
N ASP A 34 -15.63 4.96 7.47
CA ASP A 34 -15.60 5.87 8.63
C ASP A 34 -14.97 5.21 9.88
N THR A 35 -15.03 3.89 9.97
CA THR A 35 -14.36 3.11 11.03
C THR A 35 -13.64 1.87 10.50
N SER A 36 -12.64 1.41 11.24
CA SER A 36 -11.89 0.17 10.96
C SER A 36 -12.81 -1.05 10.83
N GLN A 37 -13.76 -1.20 11.75
CA GLN A 37 -14.70 -2.32 11.74
C GLN A 37 -15.61 -2.29 10.52
N GLN A 38 -16.15 -1.13 10.20
CA GLN A 38 -17.00 -0.93 9.03
C GLN A 38 -16.24 -1.26 7.74
N ALA A 39 -15.00 -0.79 7.61
CA ALA A 39 -14.16 -1.11 6.45
C ALA A 39 -13.96 -2.62 6.28
N SER A 40 -13.68 -3.31 7.37
CA SER A 40 -13.52 -4.78 7.37
C SER A 40 -14.80 -5.49 6.97
N ASP A 41 -15.93 -5.14 7.55
CA ASP A 41 -17.21 -5.84 7.33
C ASP A 41 -17.77 -5.59 5.93
N GLU A 42 -17.54 -4.40 5.38
CA GLU A 42 -18.00 -4.05 4.03
C GLU A 42 -17.12 -4.65 2.92
N TYR A 43 -15.81 -4.67 3.12
CA TYR A 43 -14.88 -5.07 2.06
C TYR A 43 -14.62 -6.58 2.01
N TYR A 44 -14.56 -7.24 3.16
CA TYR A 44 -14.23 -8.67 3.24
C TYR A 44 -15.09 -9.57 2.34
N PRO A 45 -16.44 -9.47 2.31
CA PRO A 45 -17.25 -10.40 1.54
C PRO A 45 -16.94 -10.36 0.03
N THR A 46 -16.80 -9.18 -0.53
CA THR A 46 -16.54 -8.99 -1.96
C THR A 46 -15.10 -9.34 -2.33
N TYR A 47 -14.15 -8.95 -1.47
CA TYR A 47 -12.74 -9.28 -1.65
C TYR A 47 -12.50 -10.80 -1.57
N ALA A 48 -13.05 -11.46 -0.55
CA ALA A 48 -12.93 -12.91 -0.40
C ALA A 48 -13.59 -13.67 -1.57
N ALA A 49 -14.75 -13.22 -2.03
CA ALA A 49 -15.41 -13.82 -3.19
C ALA A 49 -14.55 -13.72 -4.46
N MET A 50 -13.95 -12.56 -4.71
CA MET A 50 -13.04 -12.35 -5.84
C MET A 50 -11.79 -13.24 -5.72
N MET A 51 -11.13 -13.23 -4.56
CA MET A 51 -9.93 -14.02 -4.33
C MET A 51 -10.19 -15.52 -4.40
N ASN A 52 -11.34 -15.98 -3.89
CA ASN A 52 -11.74 -17.39 -3.99
C ASN A 52 -12.07 -17.82 -5.42
N ARG A 53 -12.60 -16.91 -6.24
CA ARG A 53 -12.80 -17.17 -7.67
C ARG A 53 -11.46 -17.38 -8.38
N ILE A 54 -10.51 -16.46 -8.20
CA ILE A 54 -9.16 -16.56 -8.78
C ILE A 54 -8.42 -17.77 -8.21
N GLY A 55 -8.55 -18.01 -6.91
CA GLY A 55 -7.88 -19.11 -6.20
C GLY A 55 -8.30 -20.49 -6.69
N ARG A 56 -9.58 -20.69 -7.05
CA ARG A 56 -10.04 -21.96 -7.64
C ARG A 56 -9.31 -22.33 -8.93
N GLU A 57 -9.01 -21.35 -9.75
CA GLU A 57 -8.27 -21.58 -11.01
C GLU A 57 -6.78 -21.87 -10.75
N ARG A 58 -6.26 -21.47 -9.59
CA ARG A 58 -4.84 -21.59 -9.21
C ARG A 58 -4.57 -22.62 -8.13
N GLY A 59 -5.59 -23.33 -7.65
CA GLY A 59 -5.44 -24.33 -6.59
C GLY A 59 -5.15 -23.73 -5.20
N TRP A 60 -5.52 -22.46 -4.95
CA TRP A 60 -5.36 -21.85 -3.62
C TRP A 60 -6.50 -22.25 -2.68
N SER A 61 -6.17 -22.32 -1.39
CA SER A 61 -7.20 -22.49 -0.37
C SER A 61 -8.11 -21.28 -0.29
N PRO A 62 -9.40 -21.44 0.06
CA PRO A 62 -10.31 -20.33 0.26
C PRO A 62 -9.80 -19.33 1.30
N MET A 63 -9.97 -18.05 1.01
CA MET A 63 -9.61 -16.97 1.93
C MET A 63 -10.59 -16.91 3.10
N GLY A 64 -10.08 -17.16 4.31
CA GLY A 64 -10.83 -17.00 5.55
C GLY A 64 -10.72 -15.59 6.13
N ARG A 65 -11.63 -15.27 7.07
CA ARG A 65 -11.64 -13.97 7.76
C ARG A 65 -10.30 -13.66 8.45
N SER A 66 -9.71 -14.64 9.13
CA SER A 66 -8.42 -14.46 9.82
C SER A 66 -7.29 -14.06 8.86
N GLN A 67 -7.24 -14.68 7.69
CA GLN A 67 -6.26 -14.33 6.66
C GLN A 67 -6.46 -12.91 6.14
N PHE A 68 -7.71 -12.50 5.93
CA PHE A 68 -8.05 -11.14 5.56
C PHE A 68 -7.63 -10.13 6.63
N GLU A 69 -7.94 -10.40 7.92
CA GLU A 69 -7.53 -9.52 9.03
C GLU A 69 -6.01 -9.42 9.16
N MET A 70 -5.26 -10.50 8.95
CA MET A 70 -3.80 -10.42 8.86
C MET A 70 -3.34 -9.56 7.69
N GLY A 71 -3.98 -9.66 6.53
CA GLY A 71 -3.67 -8.83 5.35
C GLY A 71 -3.87 -7.34 5.59
N ARG A 72 -4.85 -6.95 6.40
CA ARG A 72 -5.11 -5.55 6.75
C ARG A 72 -4.41 -5.08 8.03
N SER A 73 -3.63 -5.93 8.69
CA SER A 73 -2.76 -5.52 9.80
C SER A 73 -1.75 -4.45 9.37
N PRO A 74 -1.09 -3.74 10.30
CA PRO A 74 -0.15 -2.65 9.97
C PRO A 74 0.94 -3.02 8.95
N HIS A 75 1.38 -4.27 8.95
CA HIS A 75 2.41 -4.77 8.01
C HIS A 75 1.84 -5.64 6.88
N GLY A 76 0.53 -5.80 6.80
CA GLY A 76 -0.13 -6.55 5.73
C GLY A 76 -0.28 -5.77 4.44
N ALA A 77 -0.59 -6.45 3.35
CA ALA A 77 -0.66 -5.86 2.00
C ALA A 77 -1.97 -5.12 1.69
N LEU A 78 -3.01 -5.25 2.53
CA LEU A 78 -4.32 -4.63 2.30
C LEU A 78 -4.42 -3.30 3.04
N LEU A 79 -4.74 -2.24 2.32
CA LEU A 79 -5.01 -0.92 2.88
C LEU A 79 -6.51 -0.75 3.13
N VAL A 80 -7.04 -1.52 4.05
CA VAL A 80 -8.47 -1.55 4.39
C VAL A 80 -8.65 -1.14 5.84
N GLY A 81 -9.28 -0.01 6.09
CA GLY A 81 -9.43 0.52 7.45
C GLY A 81 -10.06 1.91 7.50
N SER A 82 -9.93 2.55 8.66
CA SER A 82 -10.25 3.97 8.83
C SER A 82 -9.28 4.86 8.04
N PRO A 83 -9.59 6.15 7.82
CA PRO A 83 -8.65 7.08 7.20
C PRO A 83 -7.28 7.09 7.87
N GLU A 84 -7.23 7.09 9.19
CA GLU A 84 -5.98 7.09 9.96
C GLU A 84 -5.14 5.83 9.72
N GLU A 85 -5.76 4.66 9.75
CA GLU A 85 -5.06 3.39 9.49
C GLU A 85 -4.45 3.36 8.09
N VAL A 86 -5.21 3.81 7.09
CA VAL A 86 -4.74 3.84 5.70
C VAL A 86 -3.61 4.86 5.53
N VAL A 87 -3.71 6.04 6.16
CA VAL A 87 -2.61 7.03 6.21
C VAL A 87 -1.34 6.41 6.78
N GLN A 88 -1.42 5.75 7.93
CA GLN A 88 -0.25 5.15 8.58
C GLN A 88 0.41 4.08 7.70
N LYS A 89 -0.38 3.26 7.02
CA LYS A 89 0.16 2.25 6.11
C LYS A 89 0.84 2.84 4.88
N ILE A 90 0.27 3.87 4.26
CA ILE A 90 0.91 4.54 3.12
C ILE A 90 2.23 5.20 3.54
N LEU A 91 2.26 5.82 4.73
CA LEU A 91 3.49 6.41 5.27
C LEU A 91 4.55 5.36 5.58
N PHE A 92 4.16 4.23 6.13
CA PHE A 92 5.06 3.10 6.37
C PHE A 92 5.64 2.53 5.07
N GLU A 93 4.81 2.31 4.05
CA GLU A 93 5.27 1.89 2.74
C GLU A 93 6.19 2.93 2.09
N HIS A 94 5.91 4.22 2.31
CA HIS A 94 6.78 5.29 1.83
C HIS A 94 8.16 5.28 2.50
N GLU A 95 8.24 4.97 3.79
CA GLU A 95 9.51 4.80 4.51
C GLU A 95 10.32 3.62 3.95
N LEU A 96 9.64 2.52 3.61
CA LEU A 96 10.30 1.31 3.08
C LEU A 96 10.78 1.47 1.63
N PHE A 97 9.97 2.08 0.77
CA PHE A 97 10.16 2.04 -0.68
C PHE A 97 10.46 3.39 -1.32
N GLY A 98 10.28 4.49 -0.60
CA GLY A 98 10.46 5.85 -1.15
C GLY A 98 9.59 6.13 -2.37
N HIS A 99 8.42 5.48 -2.47
CA HIS A 99 7.57 5.60 -3.66
C HIS A 99 7.10 7.04 -3.90
N LYS A 100 6.99 7.41 -5.16
CA LYS A 100 6.55 8.75 -5.60
C LYS A 100 5.08 8.79 -5.99
N ARG A 101 4.48 7.62 -6.23
CA ARG A 101 3.07 7.48 -6.60
C ARG A 101 2.46 6.31 -5.83
N PHE A 102 1.28 6.56 -5.28
CA PHE A 102 0.41 5.52 -4.73
C PHE A 102 -0.87 5.43 -5.55
N MET A 103 -1.26 4.21 -5.92
CA MET A 103 -2.49 3.92 -6.66
C MET A 103 -3.40 3.07 -5.81
N ALA A 104 -4.54 3.64 -5.41
CA ALA A 104 -5.56 2.96 -4.63
C ALA A 104 -6.51 2.19 -5.55
N GLN A 105 -6.50 0.87 -5.47
CA GLN A 105 -7.48 0.03 -6.15
C GLN A 105 -8.67 -0.20 -5.23
N ILE A 106 -9.70 0.64 -5.34
CA ILE A 106 -10.85 0.66 -4.44
C ILE A 106 -11.94 -0.30 -4.89
N SER A 107 -12.24 -0.33 -6.19
CA SER A 107 -13.31 -1.17 -6.74
C SER A 107 -12.89 -2.63 -6.80
N VAL A 108 -13.64 -3.50 -6.12
CA VAL A 108 -13.41 -4.94 -6.07
C VAL A 108 -14.76 -5.68 -6.19
N GLY A 109 -14.85 -6.57 -7.18
CA GLY A 109 -16.00 -7.45 -7.36
C GLY A 109 -17.33 -6.70 -7.42
N THR A 110 -18.27 -7.10 -6.58
CA THR A 110 -19.64 -6.57 -6.51
C THR A 110 -19.84 -5.55 -5.39
N LEU A 111 -18.80 -4.85 -5.00
CA LEU A 111 -18.91 -3.81 -3.97
C LEU A 111 -19.95 -2.75 -4.40
N PRO A 112 -20.94 -2.39 -3.53
CA PRO A 112 -21.96 -1.42 -3.88
C PRO A 112 -21.36 -0.07 -4.29
N HIS A 113 -21.91 0.52 -5.34
CA HIS A 113 -21.37 1.76 -5.94
C HIS A 113 -21.28 2.92 -4.94
N GLU A 114 -22.31 3.10 -4.11
CA GLU A 114 -22.34 4.12 -3.05
C GLU A 114 -21.19 3.97 -2.04
N LYS A 115 -20.81 2.73 -1.71
CA LYS A 115 -19.67 2.44 -0.82
C LYS A 115 -18.34 2.74 -1.49
N VAL A 116 -18.24 2.45 -2.78
CA VAL A 116 -17.06 2.83 -3.58
C VAL A 116 -16.91 4.35 -3.61
N LEU A 117 -17.99 5.08 -3.87
CA LEU A 117 -17.97 6.55 -3.88
C LEU A 117 -17.59 7.13 -2.51
N ARG A 118 -18.12 6.58 -1.42
CA ARG A 118 -17.74 7.02 -0.06
C ARG A 118 -16.27 6.76 0.23
N ALA A 119 -15.74 5.60 -0.15
CA ALA A 119 -14.33 5.27 0.01
C ALA A 119 -13.42 6.22 -0.79
N ILE A 120 -13.82 6.58 -2.02
CA ILE A 120 -13.10 7.56 -2.85
C ILE A 120 -13.13 8.95 -2.20
N GLU A 121 -14.27 9.37 -1.67
CA GLU A 121 -14.42 10.65 -0.97
C GLU A 121 -13.47 10.72 0.24
N LEU A 122 -13.54 9.73 1.14
CA LEU A 122 -12.66 9.66 2.31
C LEU A 122 -11.18 9.63 1.92
N PHE A 123 -10.83 8.86 0.90
CA PHE A 123 -9.46 8.82 0.41
C PHE A 123 -8.99 10.17 -0.12
N GLY A 124 -9.82 10.86 -0.89
CA GLY A 124 -9.49 12.15 -1.49
C GLY A 124 -9.48 13.33 -0.52
N THR A 125 -10.35 13.33 0.49
CA THR A 125 -10.52 14.44 1.42
C THR A 125 -9.74 14.29 2.71
N GLU A 126 -9.49 13.06 3.17
CA GLU A 126 -8.83 12.81 4.45
C GLU A 126 -7.47 12.13 4.30
N VAL A 127 -7.39 11.05 3.51
CA VAL A 127 -6.15 10.27 3.41
C VAL A 127 -5.08 10.98 2.59
N ALA A 128 -5.37 11.32 1.35
CA ALA A 128 -4.36 11.86 0.44
C ALA A 128 -3.79 13.22 0.90
N PRO A 129 -4.58 14.18 1.41
CA PRO A 129 -4.05 15.44 1.93
C PRO A 129 -3.16 15.22 3.16
N THR A 130 -3.56 14.32 4.07
CA THR A 130 -2.81 14.04 5.29
C THR A 130 -1.46 13.38 4.97
N VAL A 131 -1.43 12.41 4.06
CA VAL A 131 -0.19 11.77 3.60
C VAL A 131 0.75 12.79 2.97
N ARG A 132 0.27 13.65 2.07
CA ARG A 132 1.10 14.67 1.41
C ARG A 132 1.72 15.64 2.42
N LYS A 133 0.91 16.15 3.34
CA LYS A 133 1.36 17.06 4.40
C LYS A 133 2.43 16.44 5.28
N GLU A 134 2.25 15.17 5.66
CA GLU A 134 3.20 14.48 6.52
C GLU A 134 4.53 14.18 5.79
N ILE A 135 4.49 13.80 4.52
CA ILE A 135 5.70 13.59 3.71
C ILE A 135 6.48 14.91 3.55
N GLU A 136 5.79 16.03 3.26
CA GLU A 136 6.42 17.35 3.17
C GLU A 136 7.07 17.73 4.50
N ARG A 137 6.39 17.54 5.62
CA ARG A 137 6.93 17.82 6.96
C ARG A 137 8.20 17.01 7.25
N ARG A 138 8.22 15.73 6.91
CA ARG A 138 9.38 14.85 7.10
C ARG A 138 10.55 15.27 6.21
N SER A 139 10.28 15.66 4.98
CA SER A 139 11.31 16.13 4.03
C SER A 139 11.99 17.43 4.50
N THR A 140 11.24 18.38 5.08
CA THR A 140 11.81 19.62 5.64
C THR A 140 12.60 19.36 6.92
N SER A 141 12.17 18.42 7.77
CA SER A 141 12.91 18.05 8.99
C SER A 141 14.25 17.39 8.69
N SER A 142 14.35 16.60 7.62
CA SER A 142 15.62 15.94 7.26
C SER A 142 16.61 16.88 6.57
N ALA A 143 16.14 17.99 5.98
CA ALA A 143 17.00 19.01 5.36
C ALA A 143 17.58 20.02 6.37
N GLY A 144 17.08 20.05 7.61
CA GLY A 144 17.48 20.99 8.67
C GLY A 144 18.48 20.43 9.71
N GLY A 145 19.18 19.35 9.43
CA GLY A 145 20.24 18.83 10.29
C GLY A 145 21.41 19.82 10.39
N PRO A 146 21.97 20.09 11.60
CA PRO A 146 22.99 21.10 11.79
C PRO A 146 24.27 20.72 11.03
N ALA A 147 24.79 21.65 10.24
CA ALA A 147 26.16 21.60 9.79
C ALA A 147 27.06 21.60 11.04
N ALA A 148 27.70 20.45 11.30
CA ALA A 148 28.69 20.35 12.36
C ALA A 148 29.85 21.27 12.05
N SER A 149 30.08 22.22 12.96
CA SER A 149 31.27 23.08 12.99
C SER A 149 32.47 22.29 13.48
#